data_a844444a2f77c8cf3b7196189508f4f4
#
_entry.id   a844444a2f77c8cf3b7196189508f4f4
#
_cell.length_a   1.000
_cell.length_b   1.000
_cell.length_c   1.000
_cell.angle_alpha   90.00
_cell.angle_beta   90.00
_cell.angle_gamma   90.00
#
_symmetry.space_group_name_H-M   'P 1'
#
loop_
_entity.id
_entity.type
_entity.pdbx_description
1 polymer ?
#
loop_
_entity_poly.entity_id
_entity_poly.type
_entity_poly.pdbx_seq_one_letter_code
_entity_poly.pdbx_strand_id
1 'polypeptide(L)'
;ILCSFYTKDGKPLEMSPEYTMRKAHEVLKQVTGMEYEVMGELEYYVVSEKDDLFLASDQKGYHESTPFNKGRDLRALAMKYIAGTGGLIKYGHSEVGNFTKGDLMYEQNEIEFLPTKMEDAADQLIIAKWILRTLAYQFGVDLTFAPKITVGKAGSGLHIHTRLKKGDKNMMIENGKLTDSALKAIAGYLDLAPSLTAFGNTNPMSYFRLVPHQEAPTNICWGDRNRSVLVRVPLGWTSGAGDMLRDANPLEKVEDQDFSGKQTVEFRCPDGSADVYLLIAGLAVAVRHGFEMKDALQYAKERYVDVNIFDDANKGVADRLSQLPASCYDSALCLEKQRDDFEKYGEIAPGLIDGLVAGLKKFDDKTLRQDLGNDEAKIMELVQKYFYCG
;
A
#
# COMPACT_ATOMS: atom_id res chain seq x y z
N ILE A 1 -8.63 17.91 13.24
CA ILE A 1 -7.44 17.99 14.11
C ILE A 1 -7.03 16.58 14.43
N LEU A 2 -5.81 16.23 14.09
CA LEU A 2 -5.19 14.97 14.53
C LEU A 2 -4.78 15.12 15.99
N CYS A 3 -4.95 14.07 16.77
CA CYS A 3 -4.71 14.05 18.21
C CYS A 3 -3.89 12.82 18.60
N SER A 4 -3.04 12.98 19.62
CA SER A 4 -2.36 11.87 20.29
C SER A 4 -3.09 11.50 21.57
N PHE A 5 -2.96 10.25 21.99
CA PHE A 5 -3.63 9.71 23.17
C PHE A 5 -2.67 9.63 24.36
N TYR A 6 -3.17 10.07 25.52
CA TYR A 6 -2.43 10.06 26.76
C TYR A 6 -3.27 9.42 27.87
N THR A 7 -2.58 8.81 28.83
CA THR A 7 -3.20 8.33 30.08
C THR A 7 -3.59 9.53 30.96
N LYS A 8 -4.39 9.28 31.99
CA LYS A 8 -4.76 10.29 32.99
C LYS A 8 -3.54 10.91 33.71
N ASP A 9 -2.42 10.23 33.72
CA ASP A 9 -1.17 10.65 34.37
C ASP A 9 -0.21 11.38 33.40
N GLY A 10 -0.69 11.75 32.20
CA GLY A 10 0.07 12.47 31.19
C GLY A 10 1.13 11.65 30.45
N LYS A 11 1.08 10.32 30.55
CA LYS A 11 1.98 9.44 29.79
C LYS A 11 1.33 9.06 28.45
N PRO A 12 2.10 8.91 27.35
CA PRO A 12 1.57 8.39 26.11
C PRO A 12 0.84 7.06 26.32
N LEU A 13 -0.26 6.86 25.61
CA LEU A 13 -0.96 5.58 25.61
C LEU A 13 -0.21 4.59 24.69
N GLU A 14 0.49 3.63 25.30
CA GLU A 14 1.40 2.70 24.58
C GLU A 14 0.70 1.84 23.52
N MET A 15 -0.61 1.65 23.64
CA MET A 15 -1.41 0.89 22.68
C MET A 15 -2.01 1.77 21.57
N SER A 16 -1.75 3.08 21.56
CA SER A 16 -2.26 3.93 20.49
C SER A 16 -1.44 3.76 19.21
N PRO A 17 -2.10 3.74 18.04
CA PRO A 17 -1.43 3.52 16.76
C PRO A 17 -0.30 4.52 16.48
N GLU A 18 -0.53 5.81 16.70
CA GLU A 18 0.46 6.85 16.43
C GLU A 18 1.67 6.79 17.37
N TYR A 19 1.48 6.39 18.63
CA TYR A 19 2.59 6.18 19.55
C TYR A 19 3.41 4.95 19.15
N THR A 20 2.74 3.84 18.81
CA THR A 20 3.37 2.61 18.31
C THR A 20 4.24 2.91 17.08
N MET A 21 3.73 3.70 16.15
CA MET A 21 4.48 4.10 14.96
C MET A 21 5.73 4.91 15.29
N ARG A 22 5.62 5.93 16.16
CA ARG A 22 6.78 6.72 16.62
C ARG A 22 7.82 5.84 17.32
N LYS A 23 7.37 4.89 18.12
CA LYS A 23 8.26 3.94 18.81
C LYS A 23 9.02 3.05 17.83
N ALA A 24 8.33 2.50 16.83
CA ALA A 24 8.95 1.71 15.76
C ALA A 24 9.98 2.54 14.97
N HIS A 25 9.69 3.82 14.66
CA HIS A 25 10.64 4.73 14.02
C HIS A 25 11.90 4.97 14.85
N GLU A 26 11.73 5.25 16.14
CA GLU A 26 12.87 5.44 17.06
C GLU A 26 13.79 4.22 17.09
N VAL A 27 13.22 3.03 17.22
CA VAL A 27 13.99 1.77 17.26
C VAL A 27 14.67 1.49 15.92
N LEU A 28 13.97 1.64 14.81
CA LEU A 28 14.57 1.49 13.49
C LEU A 28 15.77 2.43 13.32
N LYS A 29 15.62 3.70 13.70
CA LYS A 29 16.71 4.68 13.65
C LYS A 29 17.87 4.32 14.58
N GLN A 30 17.62 3.79 15.77
CA GLN A 30 18.67 3.31 16.68
C GLN A 30 19.44 2.13 16.10
N VAL A 31 18.77 1.18 15.46
CA VAL A 31 19.40 -0.02 14.88
C VAL A 31 20.14 0.28 13.58
N THR A 32 19.56 1.11 12.72
CA THR A 32 20.12 1.34 11.37
C THR A 32 20.97 2.60 11.25
N GLY A 33 20.79 3.57 12.13
CA GLY A 33 21.38 4.92 12.00
C GLY A 33 20.79 5.75 10.86
N MET A 34 19.59 5.38 10.36
CA MET A 34 18.95 6.00 9.20
C MET A 34 17.53 6.48 9.51
N GLU A 35 17.11 7.53 8.82
CA GLU A 35 15.71 7.98 8.80
C GLU A 35 14.90 7.09 7.84
N TYR A 36 13.64 6.86 8.19
CA TYR A 36 12.70 6.11 7.38
C TYR A 36 11.66 7.05 6.78
N GLU A 37 11.67 7.16 5.46
CA GLU A 37 10.70 7.96 4.72
C GLU A 37 9.73 7.04 3.97
N VAL A 38 8.48 7.46 3.93
CA VAL A 38 7.33 6.69 3.43
C VAL A 38 6.48 7.55 2.50
N MET A 39 5.87 6.96 1.50
CA MET A 39 4.76 7.53 0.74
C MET A 39 3.72 6.45 0.45
N GLY A 40 2.46 6.86 0.28
CA GLY A 40 1.37 5.98 -0.14
C GLY A 40 0.92 6.26 -1.57
N GLU A 41 0.41 5.22 -2.19
CA GLU A 41 -0.46 5.26 -3.38
C GLU A 41 -1.85 4.88 -2.89
N LEU A 42 -2.76 5.84 -2.82
CA LEU A 42 -4.10 5.66 -2.24
C LEU A 42 -5.12 5.47 -3.36
N GLU A 43 -5.53 4.23 -3.56
CA GLU A 43 -6.59 3.87 -4.51
C GLU A 43 -7.98 3.92 -3.85
N TYR A 44 -8.98 4.33 -4.62
CA TYR A 44 -10.36 4.40 -4.16
C TYR A 44 -11.32 4.37 -5.35
N TYR A 45 -12.57 3.95 -5.10
CA TYR A 45 -13.65 4.06 -6.07
C TYR A 45 -14.55 5.24 -5.74
N VAL A 46 -14.92 5.99 -6.80
CA VAL A 46 -16.06 6.90 -6.79
C VAL A 46 -17.25 6.18 -7.40
N VAL A 47 -18.40 6.23 -6.72
CA VAL A 47 -19.65 5.61 -7.17
C VAL A 47 -20.68 6.71 -7.40
N SER A 48 -21.16 6.82 -8.61
CA SER A 48 -22.12 7.86 -9.03
C SER A 48 -23.26 7.27 -9.85
N GLU A 49 -24.30 8.07 -10.09
CA GLU A 49 -25.31 7.72 -11.09
C GLU A 49 -24.67 7.54 -12.46
N LYS A 50 -25.23 6.61 -13.24
CA LYS A 50 -24.75 6.32 -14.58
C LYS A 50 -24.93 7.55 -15.48
N ASP A 51 -23.87 7.94 -16.15
CA ASP A 51 -23.84 8.93 -17.23
C ASP A 51 -23.57 8.23 -18.56
N ASP A 52 -24.54 8.25 -19.44
CA ASP A 52 -24.45 7.60 -20.77
C ASP A 52 -23.59 8.38 -21.79
N LEU A 53 -23.14 9.60 -21.44
CA LEU A 53 -22.25 10.39 -22.30
C LEU A 53 -20.79 9.98 -22.08
N PHE A 54 -20.07 9.72 -23.16
CA PHE A 54 -18.65 9.37 -23.15
C PHE A 54 -18.33 8.21 -22.19
N LEU A 55 -19.03 7.09 -22.39
CA LEU A 55 -18.81 5.88 -21.59
C LEU A 55 -17.37 5.38 -21.74
N ALA A 56 -16.71 5.17 -20.62
CA ALA A 56 -15.42 4.50 -20.59
C ALA A 56 -15.60 2.98 -20.78
N SER A 57 -14.59 2.31 -21.33
CA SER A 57 -14.61 0.86 -21.50
C SER A 57 -14.38 0.14 -20.18
N ASP A 58 -15.10 -0.98 -19.97
CA ASP A 58 -14.97 -1.81 -18.77
C ASP A 58 -13.52 -2.25 -18.53
N GLN A 59 -13.01 -1.98 -17.33
CA GLN A 59 -11.64 -2.29 -16.87
C GLN A 59 -10.52 -1.68 -17.77
N LYS A 60 -10.79 -0.54 -18.37
CA LYS A 60 -9.84 0.23 -19.21
C LYS A 60 -9.74 1.69 -18.79
N GLY A 61 -9.94 1.98 -17.50
CA GLY A 61 -9.91 3.34 -16.96
C GLY A 61 -8.51 3.91 -16.76
N TYR A 62 -7.45 3.11 -16.88
CA TYR A 62 -6.09 3.54 -16.54
C TYR A 62 -5.64 4.75 -17.36
N HIS A 63 -5.33 5.85 -16.66
CA HIS A 63 -5.00 7.16 -17.24
C HIS A 63 -6.07 7.77 -18.15
N GLU A 64 -7.32 7.31 -18.09
CA GLU A 64 -8.41 7.98 -18.79
C GLU A 64 -8.59 9.41 -18.26
N SER A 65 -8.91 10.31 -19.19
CA SER A 65 -9.14 11.73 -18.90
C SER A 65 -10.61 12.11 -19.09
N THR A 66 -10.96 13.32 -18.69
CA THR A 66 -12.26 13.93 -19.02
C THR A 66 -12.43 14.01 -20.56
N PRO A 67 -13.59 13.66 -21.12
CA PRO A 67 -14.86 13.40 -20.43
C PRO A 67 -15.10 11.92 -20.05
N PHE A 68 -14.19 11.00 -20.33
CA PHE A 68 -14.36 9.57 -20.06
C PHE A 68 -14.21 9.22 -18.57
N ASN A 69 -13.35 9.92 -17.82
CA ASN A 69 -13.28 9.83 -16.37
C ASN A 69 -14.09 10.99 -15.75
N LYS A 70 -15.20 10.67 -15.06
CA LYS A 70 -16.10 11.64 -14.43
C LYS A 70 -15.60 12.08 -13.06
N GLY A 71 -14.85 11.21 -12.35
CA GLY A 71 -14.30 11.47 -11.01
C GLY A 71 -13.11 12.46 -10.98
N ARG A 72 -12.66 12.94 -12.13
CA ARG A 72 -11.46 13.80 -12.26
C ARG A 72 -11.53 15.09 -11.44
N ASP A 73 -12.68 15.76 -11.42
CA ASP A 73 -12.79 17.06 -10.74
C ASP A 73 -12.80 16.90 -9.22
N LEU A 74 -13.44 15.84 -8.70
CA LEU A 74 -13.35 15.48 -7.29
C LEU A 74 -11.90 15.18 -6.90
N ARG A 75 -11.19 14.37 -7.68
CA ARG A 75 -9.77 14.04 -7.45
C ARG A 75 -8.89 15.28 -7.47
N ALA A 76 -9.04 16.16 -8.47
CA ALA A 76 -8.26 17.37 -8.60
C ALA A 76 -8.48 18.33 -7.41
N LEU A 77 -9.72 18.47 -6.95
CA LEU A 77 -10.06 19.29 -5.80
C LEU A 77 -9.52 18.69 -4.50
N ALA A 78 -9.58 17.35 -4.36
CA ALA A 78 -9.00 16.64 -3.23
C ALA A 78 -7.50 16.89 -3.14
N MET A 79 -6.76 16.72 -4.24
CA MET A 79 -5.31 17.01 -4.28
C MET A 79 -5.00 18.45 -3.89
N LYS A 80 -5.80 19.43 -4.36
CA LYS A 80 -5.65 20.83 -3.97
C LYS A 80 -5.81 21.03 -2.46
N TYR A 81 -6.82 20.43 -1.84
CA TYR A 81 -7.05 20.57 -0.40
C TYR A 81 -6.00 19.81 0.42
N ILE A 82 -5.60 18.61 0.01
CA ILE A 82 -4.51 17.87 0.65
C ILE A 82 -3.22 18.70 0.63
N ALA A 83 -2.84 19.25 -0.52
CA ALA A 83 -1.69 20.14 -0.63
C ALA A 83 -1.84 21.40 0.25
N GLY A 84 -3.06 21.97 0.33
CA GLY A 84 -3.38 23.11 1.18
C GLY A 84 -3.26 22.84 2.68
N THR A 85 -3.33 21.59 3.12
CA THR A 85 -3.08 21.16 4.51
C THR A 85 -1.62 20.80 4.78
N GLY A 86 -0.74 20.92 3.78
CA GLY A 86 0.68 20.58 3.88
C GLY A 86 1.04 19.20 3.35
N GLY A 87 0.08 18.44 2.81
CA GLY A 87 0.32 17.15 2.19
C GLY A 87 1.17 17.27 0.92
N LEU A 88 2.09 16.35 0.75
CA LEU A 88 3.03 16.31 -0.37
C LEU A 88 2.50 15.44 -1.49
N ILE A 89 1.79 16.05 -2.44
CA ILE A 89 1.21 15.36 -3.60
C ILE A 89 2.25 15.18 -4.71
N LYS A 90 2.33 13.98 -5.26
CA LYS A 90 3.11 13.68 -6.47
C LYS A 90 2.25 13.89 -7.72
N TYR A 91 1.17 13.14 -7.87
CA TYR A 91 0.13 13.29 -8.90
C TYR A 91 -1.09 12.44 -8.56
N GLY A 92 -2.13 12.49 -9.40
CA GLY A 92 -3.29 11.61 -9.30
C GLY A 92 -3.88 11.33 -10.67
N HIS A 93 -4.36 10.10 -10.86
CA HIS A 93 -4.90 9.61 -12.13
C HIS A 93 -6.09 8.67 -11.90
N SER A 94 -6.78 8.30 -12.97
CA SER A 94 -7.74 7.21 -12.96
C SER A 94 -7.02 5.87 -13.04
N GLU A 95 -7.52 4.89 -12.30
CA GLU A 95 -7.02 3.52 -12.28
C GLU A 95 -7.83 2.60 -13.22
N VAL A 96 -7.38 1.32 -13.34
CA VAL A 96 -7.95 0.32 -14.26
C VAL A 96 -9.43 0.12 -14.01
N GLY A 97 -9.86 0.16 -12.75
CA GLY A 97 -11.21 -0.18 -12.33
C GLY A 97 -12.25 0.82 -12.83
N ASN A 98 -13.03 0.38 -13.82
CA ASN A 98 -14.11 1.15 -14.40
C ASN A 98 -15.18 0.18 -14.89
N PHE A 99 -16.41 0.32 -14.41
CA PHE A 99 -17.54 -0.52 -14.81
C PHE A 99 -18.88 0.11 -14.42
N THR A 100 -19.94 -0.36 -15.05
CA THR A 100 -21.31 0.01 -14.71
C THR A 100 -22.05 -1.21 -14.20
N LYS A 101 -22.86 -1.05 -13.14
CA LYS A 101 -23.73 -2.09 -12.59
C LYS A 101 -25.08 -1.48 -12.23
N GLY A 102 -26.14 -1.88 -12.95
CA GLY A 102 -27.45 -1.23 -12.85
C GLY A 102 -27.38 0.24 -13.25
N ASP A 103 -27.90 1.09 -12.40
CA ASP A 103 -27.92 2.55 -12.59
C ASP A 103 -26.71 3.26 -11.97
N LEU A 104 -25.70 2.50 -11.57
CA LEU A 104 -24.49 3.04 -10.94
C LEU A 104 -23.27 2.81 -11.81
N MET A 105 -22.40 3.81 -11.80
CA MET A 105 -21.08 3.81 -12.41
C MET A 105 -20.01 3.81 -11.32
N TYR A 106 -18.98 3.01 -11.52
CA TYR A 106 -17.86 2.82 -10.62
C TYR A 106 -16.57 3.20 -11.32
N GLU A 107 -15.86 4.19 -10.80
CA GLU A 107 -14.61 4.70 -11.37
C GLU A 107 -13.51 4.67 -10.31
N GLN A 108 -12.47 3.88 -10.56
CA GLN A 108 -11.30 3.81 -9.69
C GLN A 108 -10.35 4.98 -9.96
N ASN A 109 -9.84 5.56 -8.91
CA ASN A 109 -8.92 6.68 -8.90
C ASN A 109 -7.78 6.41 -7.94
N GLU A 110 -6.65 7.08 -8.16
CA GLU A 110 -5.48 7.01 -7.31
C GLU A 110 -4.89 8.40 -7.07
N ILE A 111 -4.41 8.62 -5.85
CA ILE A 111 -3.56 9.76 -5.50
C ILE A 111 -2.25 9.22 -4.94
N GLU A 112 -1.14 9.60 -5.59
CA GLU A 112 0.20 9.30 -5.14
C GLU A 112 0.83 10.49 -4.40
N PHE A 113 1.53 10.17 -3.31
CA PHE A 113 2.21 11.15 -2.47
C PHE A 113 3.71 11.18 -2.75
N LEU A 114 4.41 12.18 -2.23
CA LEU A 114 5.86 12.22 -2.21
C LEU A 114 6.40 11.64 -0.89
N PRO A 115 7.58 11.00 -0.89
CA PRO A 115 8.18 10.49 0.33
C PRO A 115 8.45 11.57 1.35
N THR A 116 8.04 11.33 2.59
CA THR A 116 8.32 12.17 3.75
C THR A 116 8.54 11.30 4.99
N LYS A 117 8.85 11.89 6.13
CA LYS A 117 8.97 11.16 7.40
C LYS A 117 7.72 10.33 7.65
N MET A 118 7.89 9.16 8.23
CA MET A 118 6.79 8.20 8.36
C MET A 118 5.59 8.76 9.14
N GLU A 119 5.80 9.64 10.12
CA GLU A 119 4.73 10.30 10.88
C GLU A 119 3.91 11.23 9.97
N ASP A 120 4.59 12.10 9.22
CA ASP A 120 3.93 13.02 8.29
C ASP A 120 3.26 12.25 7.14
N ALA A 121 3.84 11.13 6.70
CA ALA A 121 3.26 10.26 5.68
C ALA A 121 1.94 9.62 6.15
N ALA A 122 1.88 9.15 7.39
CA ALA A 122 0.66 8.61 7.97
C ALA A 122 -0.42 9.68 8.10
N ASP A 123 -0.05 10.84 8.65
CA ASP A 123 -0.97 11.97 8.86
C ASP A 123 -1.58 12.45 7.54
N GLN A 124 -0.78 12.63 6.49
CA GLN A 124 -1.31 13.07 5.19
C GLN A 124 -2.25 12.06 4.54
N LEU A 125 -2.01 10.75 4.71
CA LEU A 125 -2.90 9.70 4.21
C LEU A 125 -4.25 9.70 4.94
N ILE A 126 -4.26 9.87 6.26
CA ILE A 126 -5.49 9.96 7.06
C ILE A 126 -6.28 11.23 6.69
N ILE A 127 -5.60 12.37 6.56
CA ILE A 127 -6.23 13.63 6.13
C ILE A 127 -6.80 13.48 4.71
N ALA A 128 -6.08 12.82 3.80
CA ALA A 128 -6.54 12.59 2.44
C ALA A 128 -7.82 11.74 2.40
N LYS A 129 -7.89 10.65 3.16
CA LYS A 129 -9.11 9.83 3.27
C LYS A 129 -10.29 10.63 3.79
N TRP A 130 -10.09 11.47 4.78
CA TRP A 130 -11.14 12.35 5.30
C TRP A 130 -11.58 13.42 4.28
N ILE A 131 -10.65 14.08 3.59
CA ILE A 131 -10.94 15.08 2.55
C ILE A 131 -11.73 14.42 1.42
N LEU A 132 -11.28 13.28 0.92
CA LEU A 132 -11.95 12.55 -0.16
C LEU A 132 -13.40 12.21 0.18
N ARG A 133 -13.67 11.66 1.37
CA ARG A 133 -15.04 11.37 1.82
C ARG A 133 -15.90 12.64 1.98
N THR A 134 -15.30 13.71 2.51
CA THR A 134 -16.01 15.00 2.67
C THR A 134 -16.40 15.57 1.32
N LEU A 135 -15.49 15.52 0.34
CA LEU A 135 -15.77 15.98 -1.02
C LEU A 135 -16.80 15.09 -1.72
N ALA A 136 -16.70 13.76 -1.59
CA ALA A 136 -17.69 12.85 -2.15
C ALA A 136 -19.11 13.21 -1.68
N TYR A 137 -19.28 13.47 -0.38
CA TYR A 137 -20.54 13.95 0.17
C TYR A 137 -20.99 15.28 -0.47
N GLN A 138 -20.08 16.25 -0.66
CA GLN A 138 -20.39 17.55 -1.29
C GLN A 138 -20.75 17.41 -2.76
N PHE A 139 -20.15 16.46 -3.46
CA PHE A 139 -20.45 16.15 -4.87
C PHE A 139 -21.71 15.28 -5.06
N GLY A 140 -22.29 14.77 -3.98
CA GLY A 140 -23.47 13.89 -4.02
C GLY A 140 -23.15 12.51 -4.60
N VAL A 141 -21.93 12.02 -4.38
CA VAL A 141 -21.46 10.70 -4.83
C VAL A 141 -20.97 9.89 -3.65
N ASP A 142 -20.94 8.55 -3.79
CA ASP A 142 -20.28 7.68 -2.83
C ASP A 142 -18.80 7.53 -3.12
N LEU A 143 -18.02 7.24 -2.08
CA LEU A 143 -16.59 6.96 -2.18
C LEU A 143 -16.20 5.86 -1.21
N THR A 144 -15.40 4.90 -1.71
CA THR A 144 -14.98 3.77 -0.90
C THR A 144 -13.49 3.45 -1.08
N PHE A 145 -12.85 3.10 0.05
CA PHE A 145 -11.51 2.53 0.12
C PHE A 145 -11.56 1.00 0.28
N ALA A 146 -12.74 0.39 0.15
CA ALA A 146 -12.87 -1.05 0.29
C ALA A 146 -11.97 -1.79 -0.69
N PRO A 147 -11.22 -2.80 -0.25
CA PRO A 147 -10.22 -3.48 -1.07
C PRO A 147 -10.81 -4.21 -2.27
N LYS A 148 -12.07 -4.60 -2.20
CA LYS A 148 -12.79 -5.26 -3.29
C LYS A 148 -14.27 -4.92 -3.21
N ILE A 149 -14.84 -4.42 -4.29
CA ILE A 149 -16.25 -4.01 -4.35
C ILE A 149 -17.09 -4.87 -5.29
N THR A 150 -16.44 -5.71 -6.09
CA THR A 150 -17.11 -6.77 -6.87
C THR A 150 -16.07 -7.80 -7.34
N VAL A 151 -16.46 -9.05 -7.48
CA VAL A 151 -15.60 -10.11 -7.99
C VAL A 151 -15.37 -9.93 -9.49
N GLY A 152 -14.15 -10.26 -9.96
CA GLY A 152 -13.79 -10.19 -11.37
C GLY A 152 -13.41 -8.79 -11.88
N LYS A 153 -13.43 -7.74 -11.03
CA LYS A 153 -12.99 -6.39 -11.36
C LYS A 153 -11.80 -5.98 -10.49
N ALA A 154 -11.12 -4.91 -10.86
CA ALA A 154 -9.97 -4.41 -10.09
C ALA A 154 -10.35 -4.11 -8.64
N GLY A 155 -9.47 -4.46 -7.71
CA GLY A 155 -9.55 -4.08 -6.31
C GLY A 155 -8.72 -2.83 -6.03
N SER A 156 -8.94 -2.19 -4.87
CA SER A 156 -8.19 -0.99 -4.45
C SER A 156 -7.11 -1.35 -3.45
N GLY A 157 -5.88 -0.92 -3.72
CA GLY A 157 -4.71 -1.05 -2.86
C GLY A 157 -4.41 0.21 -2.06
N LEU A 158 -3.49 0.05 -1.14
CA LEU A 158 -2.74 1.13 -0.50
C LEU A 158 -1.28 0.71 -0.56
N HIS A 159 -0.63 0.95 -1.69
CA HIS A 159 0.76 0.58 -1.85
C HIS A 159 1.65 1.54 -1.06
N ILE A 160 2.59 1.00 -0.31
CA ILE A 160 3.49 1.79 0.53
C ILE A 160 4.90 1.73 -0.04
N HIS A 161 5.39 2.87 -0.49
CA HIS A 161 6.77 3.05 -0.90
C HIS A 161 7.60 3.55 0.27
N THR A 162 8.81 3.04 0.36
CA THR A 162 9.71 3.37 1.47
C THR A 162 11.12 3.59 0.98
N ARG A 163 11.85 4.43 1.71
CA ARG A 163 13.29 4.59 1.53
C ARG A 163 13.98 4.90 2.86
N LEU A 164 15.25 4.54 2.93
CA LEU A 164 16.12 4.87 4.04
C LEU A 164 17.01 6.04 3.65
N LYS A 165 17.17 7.01 4.55
CA LYS A 165 18.05 8.17 4.35
C LYS A 165 19.06 8.33 5.46
N LYS A 166 20.25 8.79 5.08
CA LYS A 166 21.26 9.24 6.03
C LYS A 166 21.67 10.68 5.67
N GLY A 167 21.17 11.64 6.44
CA GLY A 167 21.14 13.03 6.01
C GLY A 167 20.30 13.16 4.73
N ASP A 168 20.87 13.80 3.71
CA ASP A 168 20.20 13.96 2.40
C ASP A 168 20.41 12.79 1.44
N LYS A 169 21.33 11.86 1.77
CA LYS A 169 21.64 10.72 0.91
C LYS A 169 20.56 9.65 1.00
N ASN A 170 20.00 9.26 -0.16
CA ASN A 170 19.17 8.06 -0.30
C ASN A 170 20.05 6.81 -0.18
N MET A 171 19.75 5.95 0.78
CA MET A 171 20.52 4.74 1.07
C MET A 171 20.01 3.51 0.32
N MET A 172 19.00 3.66 -0.55
CA MET A 172 18.44 2.54 -1.32
C MET A 172 19.22 2.25 -2.60
N ILE A 173 19.93 3.24 -3.13
CA ILE A 173 20.63 3.15 -4.41
C ILE A 173 22.01 3.78 -4.34
N GLU A 174 22.97 3.19 -5.02
CA GLU A 174 24.31 3.73 -5.22
C GLU A 174 24.85 3.30 -6.58
N ASN A 175 25.37 4.24 -7.37
CA ASN A 175 25.87 3.98 -8.73
C ASN A 175 24.86 3.22 -9.63
N GLY A 176 23.57 3.54 -9.51
CA GLY A 176 22.50 2.93 -10.30
C GLY A 176 22.10 1.51 -9.88
N LYS A 177 22.59 1.01 -8.74
CA LYS A 177 22.29 -0.33 -8.21
C LYS A 177 21.71 -0.23 -6.82
N LEU A 178 20.84 -1.20 -6.47
CA LEU A 178 20.38 -1.35 -5.09
C LEU A 178 21.53 -1.60 -4.15
N THR A 179 21.49 -0.96 -2.99
CA THR A 179 22.49 -1.14 -1.93
C THR A 179 22.14 -2.35 -1.05
N ASP A 180 23.09 -2.76 -0.21
CA ASP A 180 22.82 -3.74 0.84
C ASP A 180 21.71 -3.28 1.80
N SER A 181 21.58 -1.98 2.04
CA SER A 181 20.49 -1.43 2.87
C SER A 181 19.13 -1.68 2.23
N ALA A 182 18.99 -1.49 0.92
CA ALA A 182 17.76 -1.81 0.19
C ALA A 182 17.45 -3.30 0.23
N LEU A 183 18.45 -4.16 -0.01
CA LEU A 183 18.27 -5.62 0.02
C LEU A 183 17.91 -6.13 1.41
N LYS A 184 18.45 -5.56 2.47
CA LYS A 184 18.07 -5.86 3.87
C LYS A 184 16.63 -5.46 4.15
N ALA A 185 16.22 -4.25 3.73
CA ALA A 185 14.82 -3.82 3.87
C ALA A 185 13.87 -4.78 3.13
N ILE A 186 14.19 -5.15 1.88
CA ILE A 186 13.44 -6.13 1.09
C ILE A 186 13.37 -7.48 1.83
N ALA A 187 14.49 -7.98 2.35
CA ALA A 187 14.51 -9.24 3.09
C ALA A 187 13.55 -9.22 4.29
N GLY A 188 13.58 -8.14 5.07
CA GLY A 188 12.67 -7.97 6.21
C GLY A 188 11.20 -7.93 5.81
N TYR A 189 10.86 -7.21 4.73
CA TYR A 189 9.50 -7.22 4.19
C TYR A 189 9.04 -8.61 3.79
N LEU A 190 9.88 -9.37 3.10
CA LEU A 190 9.53 -10.71 2.61
C LEU A 190 9.40 -11.71 3.76
N ASP A 191 10.25 -11.64 4.78
CA ASP A 191 10.24 -12.56 5.91
C ASP A 191 9.02 -12.33 6.81
N LEU A 192 8.68 -11.07 7.10
CA LEU A 192 7.53 -10.72 7.90
C LEU A 192 6.24 -10.49 7.08
N ALA A 193 6.27 -10.67 5.75
CA ALA A 193 5.10 -10.46 4.88
C ALA A 193 3.83 -11.17 5.35
N PRO A 194 3.87 -12.44 5.80
CA PRO A 194 2.66 -13.11 6.29
C PRO A 194 2.01 -12.39 7.48
N SER A 195 2.82 -11.86 8.40
CA SER A 195 2.33 -11.12 9.57
C SER A 195 1.94 -9.68 9.23
N LEU A 196 2.60 -9.07 8.23
CA LEU A 196 2.28 -7.71 7.79
C LEU A 196 0.86 -7.61 7.21
N THR A 197 0.28 -8.70 6.70
CA THR A 197 -1.12 -8.71 6.28
C THR A 197 -2.09 -8.43 7.43
N ALA A 198 -1.72 -8.74 8.68
CA ALA A 198 -2.54 -8.41 9.85
C ALA A 198 -2.66 -6.90 10.11
N PHE A 199 -1.70 -6.11 9.63
CA PHE A 199 -1.70 -4.65 9.73
C PHE A 199 -2.26 -4.00 8.46
N GLY A 200 -2.04 -4.60 7.29
CA GLY A 200 -2.37 -4.01 5.99
C GLY A 200 -3.65 -4.52 5.32
N ASN A 201 -4.21 -5.65 5.78
CA ASN A 201 -5.34 -6.35 5.15
C ASN A 201 -6.31 -6.80 6.24
N THR A 202 -7.10 -5.86 6.77
CA THR A 202 -7.73 -5.97 8.09
C THR A 202 -9.18 -6.44 8.08
N ASN A 203 -9.73 -6.78 6.91
CA ASN A 203 -11.09 -7.33 6.81
C ASN A 203 -11.18 -8.42 5.72
N PRO A 204 -12.22 -9.26 5.70
CA PRO A 204 -12.35 -10.35 4.74
C PRO A 204 -12.28 -9.92 3.27
N MET A 205 -12.71 -8.70 2.91
CA MET A 205 -12.67 -8.21 1.53
C MET A 205 -11.22 -8.02 1.02
N SER A 206 -10.25 -7.83 1.90
CA SER A 206 -8.83 -7.80 1.57
C SER A 206 -8.40 -9.08 0.85
N TYR A 207 -8.90 -10.23 1.31
CA TYR A 207 -8.54 -11.54 0.77
C TYR A 207 -9.36 -11.93 -0.49
N PHE A 208 -10.39 -11.16 -0.83
CA PHE A 208 -11.01 -11.19 -2.17
C PHE A 208 -10.23 -10.34 -3.18
N ARG A 209 -9.41 -9.38 -2.73
CA ARG A 209 -8.45 -8.64 -3.56
C ARG A 209 -7.17 -9.44 -3.77
N LEU A 210 -6.60 -10.03 -2.71
CA LEU A 210 -5.37 -10.83 -2.73
C LEU A 210 -5.63 -12.22 -3.37
N VAL A 211 -5.84 -12.21 -4.67
CA VAL A 211 -6.10 -13.43 -5.47
C VAL A 211 -5.18 -13.48 -6.69
N PRO A 212 -4.76 -14.67 -7.13
CA PRO A 212 -3.92 -14.79 -8.31
C PRO A 212 -4.57 -14.17 -9.56
N HIS A 213 -3.76 -13.64 -10.47
CA HIS A 213 -4.17 -13.08 -11.77
C HIS A 213 -5.06 -11.82 -11.71
N GLN A 214 -5.05 -11.08 -10.59
CA GLN A 214 -5.82 -9.84 -10.42
C GLN A 214 -4.98 -8.70 -9.84
N GLU A 215 -3.82 -8.40 -10.42
CA GLU A 215 -2.92 -7.29 -10.09
C GLU A 215 -2.42 -7.21 -8.62
N ALA A 216 -3.08 -7.88 -7.68
CA ALA A 216 -2.65 -7.95 -6.29
C ALA A 216 -1.67 -9.12 -6.08
N PRO A 217 -0.56 -8.90 -5.34
CA PRO A 217 0.43 -9.93 -5.10
C PRO A 217 -0.09 -11.00 -4.13
N THR A 218 0.16 -12.26 -4.44
CA THR A 218 -0.14 -13.40 -3.56
C THR A 218 1.10 -14.18 -3.14
N ASN A 219 2.18 -14.06 -3.92
CA ASN A 219 3.43 -14.77 -3.69
C ASN A 219 4.48 -13.87 -3.03
N ILE A 220 5.24 -14.43 -2.11
CA ILE A 220 6.28 -13.73 -1.35
C ILE A 220 7.57 -13.70 -2.17
N CYS A 221 7.72 -12.65 -2.97
CA CYS A 221 8.87 -12.41 -3.84
C CYS A 221 9.05 -10.92 -4.12
N TRP A 222 10.17 -10.55 -4.74
CA TRP A 222 10.44 -9.19 -5.15
C TRP A 222 11.05 -9.13 -6.55
N GLY A 223 10.99 -7.97 -7.18
CA GLY A 223 11.58 -7.77 -8.50
C GLY A 223 11.62 -6.31 -8.93
N ASP A 224 12.48 -6.04 -9.93
CA ASP A 224 12.61 -4.74 -10.57
C ASP A 224 11.50 -4.53 -11.59
N ARG A 225 10.73 -3.43 -11.47
CA ARG A 225 9.68 -3.02 -12.42
C ARG A 225 8.62 -4.08 -12.69
N ASN A 226 8.57 -5.12 -11.88
CA ASN A 226 7.67 -6.24 -12.03
C ASN A 226 6.40 -6.00 -11.20
N ARG A 227 5.23 -5.91 -11.84
CA ARG A 227 3.93 -5.69 -11.15
C ARG A 227 3.33 -6.94 -10.53
N SER A 228 3.85 -8.11 -10.83
CA SER A 228 3.33 -9.38 -10.30
C SER A 228 3.92 -9.77 -8.93
N VAL A 229 4.92 -9.05 -8.42
CA VAL A 229 5.61 -9.37 -7.16
C VAL A 229 5.06 -8.60 -5.97
N LEU A 230 5.30 -9.10 -4.75
CA LEU A 230 4.89 -8.48 -3.50
C LEU A 230 5.67 -7.19 -3.21
N VAL A 231 6.99 -7.25 -3.37
CA VAL A 231 7.88 -6.10 -3.16
C VAL A 231 8.45 -5.69 -4.51
N ARG A 232 8.04 -4.52 -4.99
CA ARG A 232 8.51 -3.98 -6.28
C ARG A 232 9.55 -2.89 -6.05
N VAL A 233 10.60 -2.93 -6.85
CA VAL A 233 11.51 -1.79 -7.04
C VAL A 233 11.01 -1.05 -8.27
N PRO A 234 10.40 0.14 -8.12
CA PRO A 234 9.89 0.89 -9.26
C PRO A 234 11.02 1.42 -10.13
N LEU A 235 10.70 1.80 -11.36
CA LEU A 235 11.66 2.39 -12.28
C LEU A 235 12.26 3.66 -11.68
N GLY A 236 13.56 3.63 -11.41
CA GLY A 236 14.36 4.80 -11.06
C GLY A 236 15.05 5.35 -12.31
N TRP A 237 14.88 6.62 -12.59
CA TRP A 237 15.64 7.31 -13.64
C TRP A 237 17.05 7.62 -13.15
N THR A 238 17.94 6.62 -13.20
CA THR A 238 19.28 6.72 -12.66
C THR A 238 20.32 7.16 -13.69
N SER A 239 19.97 7.12 -14.98
CA SER A 239 20.81 7.61 -16.08
C SER A 239 19.94 7.96 -17.30
N GLY A 240 20.41 8.85 -18.16
CA GLY A 240 19.74 9.21 -19.41
C GLY A 240 18.49 10.09 -19.27
N ALA A 241 18.06 10.42 -18.05
CA ALA A 241 16.88 11.26 -17.83
C ALA A 241 17.06 12.67 -18.42
N GLY A 242 18.26 13.25 -18.27
CA GLY A 242 18.57 14.56 -18.84
C GLY A 242 18.51 14.57 -20.37
N ASP A 243 19.02 13.54 -21.03
CA ASP A 243 18.97 13.41 -22.49
C ASP A 243 17.53 13.26 -22.97
N MET A 244 16.73 12.43 -22.31
CA MET A 244 15.32 12.26 -22.60
C MET A 244 14.52 13.55 -22.40
N LEU A 245 14.79 14.30 -21.33
CA LEU A 245 14.13 15.58 -21.08
C LEU A 245 14.48 16.62 -22.15
N ARG A 246 15.73 16.66 -22.63
CA ARG A 246 16.17 17.52 -23.73
C ARG A 246 15.52 17.13 -25.06
N ASP A 247 15.43 15.83 -25.31
CA ASP A 247 14.74 15.31 -26.51
C ASP A 247 13.25 15.65 -26.53
N ALA A 248 12.58 15.47 -25.39
CA ALA A 248 11.17 15.78 -25.24
C ALA A 248 10.85 17.29 -25.24
N ASN A 249 11.81 18.14 -24.88
CA ASN A 249 11.62 19.59 -24.77
C ASN A 249 12.73 20.35 -25.52
N PRO A 250 12.84 20.22 -26.85
CA PRO A 250 13.98 20.72 -27.64
C PRO A 250 14.07 22.25 -27.66
N LEU A 251 12.99 22.98 -27.31
CA LEU A 251 12.95 24.42 -27.27
C LEU A 251 13.23 25.00 -25.88
N GLU A 252 13.39 24.13 -24.87
CA GLU A 252 13.61 24.55 -23.48
C GLU A 252 15.04 24.25 -23.03
N LYS A 253 15.57 25.14 -22.18
CA LYS A 253 16.85 24.88 -21.52
C LYS A 253 16.62 23.93 -20.36
N VAL A 254 16.90 22.63 -20.55
CA VAL A 254 16.78 21.60 -19.52
C VAL A 254 18.13 21.44 -18.80
N GLU A 255 18.13 21.66 -17.48
CA GLU A 255 19.27 21.38 -16.63
C GLU A 255 19.37 19.88 -16.31
N ASP A 256 20.60 19.40 -16.12
CA ASP A 256 20.82 18.03 -15.66
C ASP A 256 20.29 17.87 -14.23
N GLN A 257 19.42 16.88 -14.05
CA GLN A 257 18.84 16.56 -12.74
C GLN A 257 19.30 15.16 -12.30
N ASP A 258 19.72 15.06 -11.05
CA ASP A 258 19.98 13.78 -10.40
C ASP A 258 18.67 13.22 -9.81
N PHE A 259 18.18 12.14 -10.41
CA PHE A 259 17.00 11.41 -9.94
C PHE A 259 17.31 10.23 -9.02
N SER A 260 18.58 9.94 -8.75
CA SER A 260 19.00 8.81 -7.90
C SER A 260 18.40 8.90 -6.49
N GLY A 261 18.21 10.14 -5.98
CA GLY A 261 17.57 10.41 -4.71
C GLY A 261 16.11 9.98 -4.60
N LYS A 262 15.43 9.67 -5.73
CA LYS A 262 13.99 9.33 -5.75
C LYS A 262 13.70 7.82 -5.62
N GLN A 263 14.71 6.94 -5.64
CA GLN A 263 14.49 5.48 -5.57
C GLN A 263 13.84 5.07 -4.26
N THR A 264 12.78 4.28 -4.38
CA THR A 264 12.04 3.65 -3.28
C THR A 264 11.95 2.14 -3.49
N VAL A 265 11.43 1.45 -2.47
CA VAL A 265 10.95 0.07 -2.54
C VAL A 265 9.47 0.10 -2.17
N GLU A 266 8.64 -0.58 -2.93
CA GLU A 266 7.18 -0.60 -2.80
C GLU A 266 6.71 -1.92 -2.23
N PHE A 267 5.90 -1.86 -1.17
CA PHE A 267 5.18 -3.00 -0.58
C PHE A 267 3.72 -2.96 -1.01
N ARG A 268 3.25 -3.98 -1.74
CA ARG A 268 2.05 -3.90 -2.57
C ARG A 268 0.80 -4.60 -2.03
N CYS A 269 0.90 -5.41 -0.98
CA CYS A 269 -0.28 -6.14 -0.50
C CYS A 269 -1.28 -5.31 0.31
N PRO A 270 -0.93 -4.23 1.04
CA PRO A 270 -1.89 -3.49 1.84
C PRO A 270 -3.02 -2.88 1.02
N ASP A 271 -4.12 -2.57 1.68
CA ASP A 271 -5.28 -1.91 1.09
C ASP A 271 -5.86 -0.82 2.01
N GLY A 272 -6.86 -0.12 1.52
CA GLY A 272 -7.46 1.02 2.20
C GLY A 272 -8.17 0.70 3.52
N SER A 273 -8.33 -0.58 3.90
CA SER A 273 -8.91 -0.97 5.19
C SER A 273 -7.93 -0.84 6.37
N ALA A 274 -6.64 -0.69 6.07
CA ALA A 274 -5.58 -0.64 7.08
C ALA A 274 -5.71 0.56 8.02
N ASP A 275 -5.38 0.34 9.30
CA ASP A 275 -4.92 1.43 10.15
C ASP A 275 -3.54 1.88 9.66
N VAL A 276 -3.48 3.09 9.11
CA VAL A 276 -2.28 3.59 8.42
C VAL A 276 -1.08 3.67 9.36
N TYR A 277 -1.29 4.09 10.61
CA TYR A 277 -0.21 4.19 11.60
C TYR A 277 0.36 2.82 11.94
N LEU A 278 -0.50 1.83 12.18
CA LEU A 278 -0.07 0.47 12.51
C LEU A 278 0.58 -0.23 11.30
N LEU A 279 0.07 -0.01 10.10
CA LEU A 279 0.69 -0.53 8.88
C LEU A 279 2.13 -0.01 8.72
N ILE A 280 2.32 1.30 8.82
CA ILE A 280 3.65 1.91 8.69
C ILE A 280 4.58 1.49 9.83
N ALA A 281 4.05 1.33 11.06
CA ALA A 281 4.80 0.77 12.18
C ALA A 281 5.29 -0.65 11.88
N GLY A 282 4.40 -1.52 11.39
CA GLY A 282 4.74 -2.90 11.01
C GLY A 282 5.83 -2.96 9.93
N LEU A 283 5.75 -2.06 8.95
CA LEU A 283 6.78 -1.95 7.90
C LEU A 283 8.14 -1.47 8.46
N ALA A 284 8.14 -0.54 9.40
CA ALA A 284 9.37 -0.11 10.09
C ALA A 284 10.01 -1.25 10.89
N VAL A 285 9.18 -2.03 11.62
CA VAL A 285 9.63 -3.25 12.31
C VAL A 285 10.25 -4.24 11.32
N ALA A 286 9.63 -4.45 10.17
CA ALA A 286 10.14 -5.37 9.15
C ALA A 286 11.50 -4.91 8.58
N VAL A 287 11.67 -3.62 8.33
CA VAL A 287 12.98 -3.08 7.91
C VAL A 287 14.03 -3.32 9.01
N ARG A 288 13.74 -2.96 10.25
CA ARG A 288 14.64 -3.21 11.39
C ARG A 288 15.01 -4.70 11.48
N HIS A 289 14.03 -5.59 11.37
CA HIS A 289 14.23 -7.03 11.35
C HIS A 289 15.21 -7.46 10.25
N GLY A 290 15.00 -6.97 9.01
CA GLY A 290 15.89 -7.27 7.89
C GLY A 290 17.36 -6.82 8.10
N PHE A 291 17.58 -5.75 8.86
CA PHE A 291 18.94 -5.33 9.25
C PHE A 291 19.58 -6.25 10.30
N GLU A 292 18.79 -6.97 11.07
CA GLU A 292 19.25 -7.91 12.10
C GLU A 292 19.36 -9.35 11.58
N MET A 293 18.75 -9.69 10.45
CA MET A 293 18.88 -10.99 9.81
C MET A 293 20.31 -11.26 9.39
N LYS A 294 20.86 -12.44 9.75
CA LYS A 294 22.25 -12.83 9.44
C LYS A 294 22.47 -13.05 7.94
N ASP A 295 21.46 -13.54 7.24
CA ASP A 295 21.47 -13.95 5.84
C ASP A 295 20.57 -13.11 4.94
N ALA A 296 20.25 -11.87 5.36
CA ALA A 296 19.32 -10.98 4.65
C ALA A 296 19.59 -10.86 3.15
N LEU A 297 20.86 -10.67 2.76
CA LEU A 297 21.22 -10.50 1.36
C LEU A 297 20.99 -11.77 0.54
N GLN A 298 21.31 -12.93 1.10
CA GLN A 298 21.07 -14.22 0.44
C GLN A 298 19.57 -14.50 0.38
N TYR A 299 18.83 -14.22 1.45
CA TYR A 299 17.38 -14.38 1.53
C TYR A 299 16.66 -13.53 0.47
N ALA A 300 17.06 -12.26 0.28
CA ALA A 300 16.54 -11.41 -0.78
C ALA A 300 16.89 -11.97 -2.16
N LYS A 301 18.14 -12.39 -2.40
CA LYS A 301 18.58 -12.92 -3.68
C LYS A 301 17.78 -14.15 -4.13
N GLU A 302 17.48 -15.06 -3.22
CA GLU A 302 16.74 -16.30 -3.51
C GLU A 302 15.28 -16.05 -3.89
N ARG A 303 14.72 -14.89 -3.53
CA ARG A 303 13.32 -14.50 -3.78
C ARG A 303 13.16 -13.44 -4.86
N TYR A 304 14.23 -13.16 -5.60
CA TYR A 304 14.19 -12.28 -6.75
C TYR A 304 13.50 -12.96 -7.93
N VAL A 305 12.59 -12.22 -8.60
CA VAL A 305 11.84 -12.68 -9.76
C VAL A 305 11.83 -11.60 -10.83
N ASP A 306 12.33 -11.93 -12.01
CA ASP A 306 12.43 -11.04 -13.17
C ASP A 306 11.37 -11.31 -14.25
N VAL A 307 10.47 -12.27 -14.01
CA VAL A 307 9.38 -12.65 -14.93
C VAL A 307 8.01 -12.35 -14.33
N ASN A 308 7.00 -12.18 -15.18
CA ASN A 308 5.62 -12.08 -14.71
C ASN A 308 5.14 -13.47 -14.23
N ILE A 309 4.94 -13.62 -12.93
CA ILE A 309 4.54 -14.90 -12.31
C ILE A 309 3.08 -15.28 -12.60
N PHE A 310 2.29 -14.38 -13.17
CA PHE A 310 0.91 -14.67 -13.55
C PHE A 310 0.78 -15.25 -14.95
N ASP A 311 1.86 -15.28 -15.74
CA ASP A 311 1.88 -15.91 -17.04
C ASP A 311 1.97 -17.44 -16.89
N ASP A 312 1.15 -18.18 -17.63
CA ASP A 312 1.12 -19.65 -17.58
C ASP A 312 2.50 -20.28 -17.83
N ALA A 313 3.32 -19.66 -18.68
CA ALA A 313 4.69 -20.09 -18.96
C ALA A 313 5.61 -20.07 -17.72
N ASN A 314 5.27 -19.25 -16.72
CA ASN A 314 6.06 -19.01 -15.51
C ASN A 314 5.47 -19.68 -14.26
N LYS A 315 4.43 -20.51 -14.41
CA LYS A 315 3.76 -21.20 -13.29
C LYS A 315 4.73 -21.96 -12.38
N GLY A 316 5.74 -22.60 -12.95
CA GLY A 316 6.77 -23.30 -12.17
C GLY A 316 7.64 -22.39 -11.31
N VAL A 317 7.70 -21.08 -11.57
CA VAL A 317 8.33 -20.07 -10.70
C VAL A 317 7.39 -19.75 -9.54
N ALA A 318 6.12 -19.48 -9.83
CA ALA A 318 5.11 -19.18 -8.82
C ALA A 318 4.94 -20.31 -7.79
N ASP A 319 4.92 -21.56 -8.27
CA ASP A 319 4.73 -22.77 -7.43
C ASP A 319 5.86 -23.00 -6.39
N ARG A 320 7.04 -22.40 -6.59
CA ARG A 320 8.18 -22.50 -5.65
C ARG A 320 8.16 -21.41 -4.58
N LEU A 321 7.35 -20.38 -4.76
CA LEU A 321 7.29 -19.24 -3.85
C LEU A 321 6.29 -19.50 -2.72
N SER A 322 6.63 -19.07 -1.52
CA SER A 322 5.68 -19.01 -0.42
C SER A 322 4.55 -18.04 -0.74
N GLN A 323 3.38 -18.26 -0.16
CA GLN A 323 2.21 -17.43 -0.38
C GLN A 323 1.84 -16.63 0.86
N LEU A 324 1.18 -15.50 0.65
CA LEU A 324 0.53 -14.73 1.71
C LEU A 324 -0.65 -15.52 2.29
N PRO A 325 -1.08 -15.20 3.54
CA PRO A 325 -2.32 -15.72 4.10
C PRO A 325 -3.50 -15.46 3.18
N ALA A 326 -4.51 -16.34 3.23
CA ALA A 326 -5.70 -16.25 2.39
C ALA A 326 -6.96 -15.82 3.15
N SER A 327 -6.83 -15.47 4.44
CA SER A 327 -7.90 -15.02 5.32
C SER A 327 -7.39 -14.13 6.46
N CYS A 328 -8.26 -13.35 7.06
CA CYS A 328 -7.97 -12.63 8.30
C CYS A 328 -7.50 -13.58 9.41
N TYR A 329 -8.16 -14.73 9.50
CA TYR A 329 -7.82 -15.73 10.50
C TYR A 329 -6.40 -16.28 10.32
N ASP A 330 -5.99 -16.61 9.08
CA ASP A 330 -4.63 -17.10 8.80
C ASP A 330 -3.58 -16.02 9.02
N SER A 331 -3.90 -14.78 8.67
CA SER A 331 -3.07 -13.61 8.93
C SER A 331 -2.82 -13.43 10.45
N ALA A 332 -3.87 -13.59 11.26
CA ALA A 332 -3.76 -13.57 12.72
C ALA A 332 -2.83 -14.66 13.25
N LEU A 333 -2.90 -15.89 12.70
CA LEU A 333 -1.99 -16.97 13.10
C LEU A 333 -0.53 -16.69 12.73
N CYS A 334 -0.30 -16.04 11.58
CA CYS A 334 1.04 -15.63 11.19
C CYS A 334 1.61 -14.58 12.14
N LEU A 335 0.82 -13.55 12.48
CA LEU A 335 1.23 -12.52 13.45
C LEU A 335 1.51 -13.13 14.83
N GLU A 336 0.66 -14.03 15.30
CA GLU A 336 0.85 -14.73 16.60
C GLU A 336 2.16 -15.55 16.61
N LYS A 337 2.51 -16.17 15.49
CA LYS A 337 3.75 -16.96 15.33
C LYS A 337 5.01 -16.09 15.33
N GLN A 338 4.96 -14.91 14.70
CA GLN A 338 6.11 -14.01 14.55
C GLN A 338 6.07 -12.84 15.56
N ARG A 339 5.22 -12.89 16.59
CA ARG A 339 4.98 -11.79 17.52
C ARG A 339 6.27 -11.26 18.18
N ASP A 340 7.22 -12.15 18.48
CA ASP A 340 8.48 -11.79 19.12
C ASP A 340 9.29 -10.76 18.31
N ASP A 341 9.18 -10.81 16.97
CA ASP A 341 9.83 -9.83 16.11
C ASP A 341 9.18 -8.45 16.19
N PHE A 342 7.86 -8.38 16.40
CA PHE A 342 7.12 -7.13 16.53
C PHE A 342 7.16 -6.55 17.93
N GLU A 343 7.26 -7.39 18.97
CA GLU A 343 7.34 -6.96 20.38
C GLU A 343 8.78 -6.62 20.81
N LYS A 344 9.77 -7.02 20.00
CA LYS A 344 11.18 -6.75 20.26
C LYS A 344 11.42 -5.26 20.50
N TYR A 345 12.25 -4.91 21.46
CA TYR A 345 12.53 -3.54 21.87
C TYR A 345 11.30 -2.73 22.37
N GLY A 346 10.17 -3.40 22.59
CA GLY A 346 8.92 -2.74 22.94
C GLY A 346 8.35 -1.87 21.81
N GLU A 347 8.63 -2.23 20.55
CA GLU A 347 8.13 -1.49 19.39
C GLU A 347 6.61 -1.54 19.30
N ILE A 348 6.03 -2.73 19.41
CA ILE A 348 4.57 -2.92 19.49
C ILE A 348 4.24 -3.56 20.83
N ALA A 349 3.33 -2.96 21.57
CA ALA A 349 2.92 -3.47 22.88
C ALA A 349 2.23 -4.84 22.74
N PRO A 350 2.52 -5.83 23.62
CA PRO A 350 1.90 -7.16 23.55
C PRO A 350 0.37 -7.14 23.54
N GLY A 351 -0.24 -6.25 24.33
CA GLY A 351 -1.71 -6.10 24.34
C GLY A 351 -2.30 -5.60 23.02
N LEU A 352 -1.54 -4.83 22.22
CA LEU A 352 -1.96 -4.41 20.89
C LEU A 352 -1.93 -5.60 19.92
N ILE A 353 -0.88 -6.42 19.95
CA ILE A 353 -0.81 -7.67 19.17
C ILE A 353 -1.97 -8.61 19.53
N ASP A 354 -2.22 -8.81 20.83
CA ASP A 354 -3.34 -9.64 21.31
C ASP A 354 -4.70 -9.13 20.78
N GLY A 355 -4.89 -7.81 20.81
CA GLY A 355 -6.09 -7.15 20.28
C GLY A 355 -6.28 -7.36 18.79
N LEU A 356 -5.22 -7.19 17.97
CA LEU A 356 -5.23 -7.42 16.53
C LEU A 356 -5.52 -8.88 16.21
N VAL A 357 -4.81 -9.82 16.83
CA VAL A 357 -5.01 -11.28 16.65
C VAL A 357 -6.44 -11.67 17.00
N ALA A 358 -6.95 -11.22 18.15
CA ALA A 358 -8.33 -11.52 18.57
C ALA A 358 -9.38 -10.90 17.62
N GLY A 359 -9.13 -9.67 17.14
CA GLY A 359 -10.01 -8.98 16.19
C GLY A 359 -10.11 -9.70 14.85
N LEU A 360 -8.97 -10.08 14.28
CA LEU A 360 -8.90 -10.79 12.99
C LEU A 360 -9.49 -12.20 13.08
N LYS A 361 -9.23 -12.94 14.17
CA LYS A 361 -9.82 -14.28 14.38
C LYS A 361 -11.35 -14.27 14.49
N LYS A 362 -11.96 -13.15 14.93
CA LYS A 362 -13.43 -13.02 15.02
C LYS A 362 -14.16 -13.06 13.67
N PHE A 363 -13.45 -12.79 12.56
CA PHE A 363 -14.08 -12.89 11.25
C PHE A 363 -14.41 -14.32 10.86
N ASP A 364 -13.67 -15.31 11.38
CA ASP A 364 -13.85 -16.75 11.11
C ASP A 364 -14.00 -17.05 9.61
N ASP A 365 -13.12 -16.43 8.81
CA ASP A 365 -13.24 -16.30 7.36
C ASP A 365 -12.38 -17.28 6.55
N LYS A 366 -11.86 -18.35 7.19
CA LYS A 366 -10.99 -19.35 6.53
C LYS A 366 -11.60 -19.96 5.29
N THR A 367 -12.88 -20.27 5.33
CA THR A 367 -13.63 -20.92 4.23
C THR A 367 -14.55 -19.96 3.49
N LEU A 368 -14.57 -18.68 3.87
CA LEU A 368 -15.54 -17.71 3.38
C LEU A 368 -15.60 -17.63 1.84
N ARG A 369 -14.42 -17.67 1.17
CA ARG A 369 -14.40 -17.64 -0.30
C ARG A 369 -15.03 -18.89 -0.93
N GLN A 370 -14.80 -20.07 -0.33
CA GLN A 370 -15.41 -21.30 -0.78
C GLN A 370 -16.90 -21.32 -0.52
N ASP A 371 -17.33 -20.82 0.66
CA ASP A 371 -18.74 -20.77 1.09
C ASP A 371 -19.57 -19.80 0.27
N LEU A 372 -19.00 -18.68 -0.13
CA LEU A 372 -19.65 -17.71 -1.02
C LEU A 372 -19.64 -18.17 -2.48
N GLY A 373 -18.59 -18.88 -2.90
CA GLY A 373 -18.42 -19.33 -4.29
C GLY A 373 -18.62 -18.17 -5.29
N ASN A 374 -19.58 -18.33 -6.21
CA ASN A 374 -19.98 -17.32 -7.19
C ASN A 374 -21.37 -16.71 -6.88
N ASP A 375 -21.85 -16.81 -5.65
CA ASP A 375 -23.13 -16.23 -5.23
C ASP A 375 -23.02 -14.70 -5.13
N GLU A 376 -23.38 -14.01 -6.21
CA GLU A 376 -23.28 -12.55 -6.31
C GLU A 376 -24.06 -11.83 -5.20
N ALA A 377 -25.20 -12.34 -4.77
CA ALA A 377 -26.02 -11.70 -3.75
C ALA A 377 -25.31 -11.69 -2.39
N LYS A 378 -24.76 -12.84 -1.98
CA LYS A 378 -24.00 -12.94 -0.72
C LYS A 378 -22.69 -12.14 -0.79
N ILE A 379 -22.02 -12.12 -1.94
CA ILE A 379 -20.81 -11.31 -2.14
C ILE A 379 -21.15 -9.82 -2.00
N MET A 380 -22.26 -9.37 -2.58
CA MET A 380 -22.69 -7.97 -2.45
C MET A 380 -23.10 -7.61 -1.02
N GLU A 381 -23.71 -8.52 -0.26
CA GLU A 381 -23.99 -8.31 1.16
C GLU A 381 -22.68 -8.10 1.96
N LEU A 382 -21.67 -8.93 1.69
CA LEU A 382 -20.35 -8.77 2.31
C LEU A 382 -19.67 -7.44 1.90
N VAL A 383 -19.75 -7.06 0.62
CA VAL A 383 -19.25 -5.78 0.12
C VAL A 383 -19.90 -4.61 0.87
N GLN A 384 -21.24 -4.61 0.99
CA GLN A 384 -21.97 -3.55 1.69
C GLN A 384 -21.54 -3.41 3.15
N LYS A 385 -21.27 -4.52 3.83
CA LYS A 385 -20.81 -4.53 5.22
C LYS A 385 -19.48 -3.79 5.40
N TYR A 386 -18.58 -3.85 4.41
CA TYR A 386 -17.23 -3.26 4.47
C TYR A 386 -17.03 -2.09 3.51
N PHE A 387 -18.10 -1.60 2.89
CA PHE A 387 -18.01 -0.55 1.86
C PHE A 387 -17.35 0.72 2.38
N TYR A 388 -17.62 1.12 3.60
CA TYR A 388 -17.07 2.33 4.22
C TYR A 388 -15.89 2.04 5.16
N CYS A 389 -15.18 0.91 4.99
CA CYS A 389 -13.98 0.61 5.77
C CYS A 389 -12.83 1.58 5.48
N GLY A 390 -11.91 1.72 6.44
CA GLY A 390 -10.67 2.49 6.31
C GLY A 390 -10.71 3.93 6.76
#